data_6ad1e54a53cedf3bcecd37593173d27c
#
_entry.id   6ad1e54a53cedf3bcecd37593173d27c
#
_cell.length_a   1.000
_cell.length_b   1.000
_cell.length_c   1.000
_cell.angle_alpha   90.00
_cell.angle_beta   90.00
_cell.angle_gamma   90.00
#
_symmetry.space_group_name_H-M   'P 1'
#
loop_
_entity.id
_entity.type
_entity.pdbx_description
1 polymer ?
#
loop_
_entity_poly.entity_id
_entity_poly.type
_entity_poly.pdbx_seq_one_letter_code
_entity_poly.pdbx_strand_id
1 'polypeptide(L)'
;FKESVDRFEPKTFIKTYKDLIKNMPRSFLDKLPTSYDIVGEIILIRIPEELRSYSHIIGNALLNFHKNVKGVYEILGETYGVERVTPLKLIAGHEVEKTIYVEHGIKFVVYVGKTYINPSLCFEHARIAKEVYDGEKVLDMFCGIGGFSLHMAYYKKVEVYATDINPYAIMALISSLKINKLKGKVYPVLGDSSLIY
;
A
#
# COMPACT_ATOMS: atom_id res chain seq x y z
N PHE A 1 47.75 -29.41 -25.86
CA PHE A 1 46.83 -28.27 -25.57
C PHE A 1 45.40 -28.79 -25.62
N LYS A 2 44.73 -28.91 -24.47
CA LYS A 2 43.29 -29.12 -24.41
C LYS A 2 42.65 -27.77 -24.31
N GLU A 3 41.94 -27.32 -25.37
CA GLU A 3 41.05 -26.15 -25.31
C GLU A 3 39.86 -26.51 -24.41
N SER A 4 39.76 -25.87 -23.27
CA SER A 4 38.55 -25.86 -22.47
C SER A 4 37.59 -24.85 -23.11
N VAL A 5 36.57 -25.36 -23.79
CA VAL A 5 35.46 -24.53 -24.27
C VAL A 5 34.58 -24.23 -23.07
N ASP A 6 34.76 -23.07 -22.45
CA ASP A 6 33.83 -22.55 -21.45
C ASP A 6 32.48 -22.35 -22.15
N ARG A 7 31.52 -23.21 -21.86
CA ARG A 7 30.12 -23.00 -22.29
C ARG A 7 29.55 -21.83 -21.50
N PHE A 8 29.46 -20.71 -22.14
CA PHE A 8 28.68 -19.58 -21.65
C PHE A 8 27.21 -19.99 -21.57
N GLU A 9 26.72 -20.34 -20.39
CA GLU A 9 25.29 -20.47 -20.17
C GLU A 9 24.69 -19.05 -20.15
N PRO A 10 23.70 -18.75 -21.00
CA PRO A 10 23.08 -17.44 -21.00
C PRO A 10 22.39 -17.23 -19.66
N LYS A 11 22.80 -16.19 -18.91
CA LYS A 11 22.16 -15.78 -17.67
C LYS A 11 20.70 -15.42 -17.97
N THR A 12 19.76 -16.23 -17.52
CA THR A 12 18.33 -15.94 -17.68
C THR A 12 18.00 -14.76 -16.77
N PHE A 13 17.77 -13.60 -17.36
CA PHE A 13 17.36 -12.41 -16.61
C PHE A 13 15.87 -12.50 -16.27
N ILE A 14 15.56 -12.57 -14.99
CA ILE A 14 14.19 -12.49 -14.47
C ILE A 14 13.75 -11.02 -14.59
N LYS A 15 12.81 -10.74 -15.48
CA LYS A 15 12.28 -9.39 -15.74
C LYS A 15 11.01 -9.11 -14.95
N THR A 16 10.21 -10.14 -14.70
CA THR A 16 8.92 -10.06 -14.01
C THR A 16 8.75 -11.26 -13.09
N TYR A 17 7.84 -11.14 -12.13
CA TYR A 17 7.50 -12.28 -11.27
C TYR A 17 6.96 -13.48 -12.07
N LYS A 18 6.39 -13.24 -13.26
CA LYS A 18 5.86 -14.28 -14.16
C LYS A 18 6.94 -15.24 -14.63
N ASP A 19 8.17 -14.76 -14.78
CA ASP A 19 9.33 -15.57 -15.20
C ASP A 19 9.71 -16.63 -14.14
N LEU A 20 9.23 -16.46 -12.90
CA LEU A 20 9.43 -17.38 -11.79
C LEU A 20 8.36 -18.49 -11.72
N ILE A 21 7.28 -18.39 -12.49
CA ILE A 21 6.17 -19.33 -12.47
C ILE A 21 6.46 -20.47 -13.44
N LYS A 22 6.76 -21.68 -12.90
CA LYS A 22 7.10 -22.86 -13.70
C LYS A 22 5.97 -23.89 -13.82
N ASN A 23 5.07 -23.93 -12.81
CA ASN A 23 4.08 -25.02 -12.66
C ASN A 23 2.65 -24.49 -12.86
N MET A 24 2.42 -23.83 -14.01
CA MET A 24 1.10 -23.34 -14.39
C MET A 24 0.82 -23.67 -15.86
N PRO A 25 -0.40 -24.09 -16.23
CA PRO A 25 -0.78 -24.29 -17.63
C PRO A 25 -0.58 -23.02 -18.45
N ARG A 26 -0.08 -23.17 -19.69
CA ARG A 26 0.19 -22.02 -20.58
C ARG A 26 -1.02 -21.12 -20.80
N SER A 27 -2.21 -21.70 -20.87
CA SER A 27 -3.47 -20.94 -21.04
C SER A 27 -3.77 -19.94 -19.91
N PHE A 28 -3.13 -20.07 -18.75
CA PHE A 28 -3.29 -19.17 -17.62
C PHE A 28 -2.16 -18.12 -17.49
N LEU A 29 -1.00 -18.36 -18.14
CA LEU A 29 0.13 -17.44 -18.04
C LEU A 29 -0.19 -16.06 -18.61
N ASP A 30 -0.96 -15.99 -19.70
CA ASP A 30 -1.36 -14.73 -20.33
C ASP A 30 -2.40 -13.94 -19.50
N LYS A 31 -3.10 -14.63 -18.60
CA LYS A 31 -4.11 -14.08 -17.71
C LYS A 31 -3.56 -13.60 -16.36
N LEU A 32 -2.26 -13.83 -16.11
CA LEU A 32 -1.62 -13.41 -14.87
C LEU A 32 -1.70 -11.90 -14.68
N PRO A 33 -2.07 -11.43 -13.46
CA PRO A 33 -2.13 -10.01 -13.15
C PRO A 33 -0.84 -9.27 -13.53
N THR A 34 -0.96 -8.10 -14.12
CA THR A 34 0.17 -7.24 -14.47
C THR A 34 0.37 -6.11 -13.49
N SER A 35 -0.66 -5.82 -12.68
CA SER A 35 -0.67 -4.75 -11.67
C SER A 35 -0.88 -5.31 -10.28
N TYR A 36 -0.17 -4.76 -9.33
CA TYR A 36 -0.28 -4.98 -7.89
C TYR A 36 0.33 -3.78 -7.17
N ASP A 37 -0.08 -3.55 -5.93
CA ASP A 37 0.43 -2.46 -5.11
C ASP A 37 1.47 -2.98 -4.11
N ILE A 38 2.57 -2.25 -3.97
CA ILE A 38 3.57 -2.50 -2.93
C ILE A 38 3.36 -1.46 -1.83
N VAL A 39 2.98 -1.92 -0.65
CA VAL A 39 2.71 -1.09 0.51
C VAL A 39 3.71 -1.45 1.61
N GLY A 40 4.82 -0.73 1.67
CA GLY A 40 5.91 -1.05 2.59
C GLY A 40 6.45 -2.47 2.36
N GLU A 41 6.24 -3.36 3.33
CA GLU A 41 6.74 -4.74 3.29
C GLU A 41 5.69 -5.75 2.82
N ILE A 42 4.57 -5.30 2.22
CA ILE A 42 3.52 -6.19 1.70
C ILE A 42 3.19 -5.89 0.24
N ILE A 43 2.63 -6.88 -0.43
CA ILE A 43 1.99 -6.76 -1.75
C ILE A 43 0.50 -6.99 -1.60
N LEU A 44 -0.29 -6.13 -2.24
CA LEU A 44 -1.72 -6.26 -2.42
C LEU A 44 -2.01 -6.55 -3.89
N ILE A 45 -2.71 -7.66 -4.18
CA ILE A 45 -2.98 -8.09 -5.56
C ILE A 45 -4.42 -8.55 -5.72
N ARG A 46 -5.05 -8.22 -6.85
CA ARG A 46 -6.33 -8.81 -7.28
C ARG A 46 -6.04 -9.97 -8.23
N ILE A 47 -6.57 -11.14 -7.90
CA ILE A 47 -6.39 -12.34 -8.71
C ILE A 47 -7.73 -12.67 -9.38
N PRO A 48 -7.76 -12.83 -10.73
CA PRO A 48 -8.94 -13.29 -11.44
C PRO A 48 -9.48 -14.61 -10.88
N GLU A 49 -10.80 -14.79 -10.90
CA GLU A 49 -11.45 -15.96 -10.27
C GLU A 49 -10.92 -17.29 -10.81
N GLU A 50 -10.70 -17.37 -12.12
CA GLU A 50 -10.13 -18.54 -12.78
C GLU A 50 -8.71 -18.89 -12.34
N LEU A 51 -7.98 -17.94 -11.72
CA LEU A 51 -6.60 -18.13 -11.23
C LEU A 51 -6.53 -18.34 -9.71
N ARG A 52 -7.64 -18.29 -8.98
CA ARG A 52 -7.64 -18.41 -7.50
C ARG A 52 -7.04 -19.72 -6.99
N SER A 53 -7.21 -20.82 -7.71
CA SER A 53 -6.55 -22.10 -7.35
C SER A 53 -5.02 -22.03 -7.42
N TYR A 54 -4.47 -21.05 -8.13
CA TYR A 54 -3.04 -20.80 -8.27
C TYR A 54 -2.54 -19.60 -7.43
N SER A 55 -3.37 -19.03 -6.56
CA SER A 55 -3.02 -17.84 -5.79
C SER A 55 -1.72 -18.00 -5.00
N HIS A 56 -1.49 -19.18 -4.40
CA HIS A 56 -0.24 -19.47 -3.68
C HIS A 56 1.00 -19.51 -4.58
N ILE A 57 0.87 -19.96 -5.83
CA ILE A 57 1.98 -19.97 -6.81
C ILE A 57 2.31 -18.53 -7.23
N ILE A 58 1.28 -17.73 -7.51
CA ILE A 58 1.40 -16.30 -7.84
C ILE A 58 2.04 -15.55 -6.68
N GLY A 59 1.53 -15.78 -5.46
CA GLY A 59 2.05 -15.16 -4.24
C GLY A 59 3.51 -15.48 -3.99
N ASN A 60 3.92 -16.75 -4.10
CA ASN A 60 5.30 -17.15 -3.92
C ASN A 60 6.22 -16.57 -5.00
N ALA A 61 5.76 -16.47 -6.25
CA ALA A 61 6.53 -15.84 -7.32
C ALA A 61 6.77 -14.34 -7.04
N LEU A 62 5.75 -13.62 -6.57
CA LEU A 62 5.86 -12.21 -6.15
C LEU A 62 6.80 -12.05 -4.95
N LEU A 63 6.68 -12.89 -3.93
CA LEU A 63 7.54 -12.87 -2.75
C LEU A 63 9.01 -13.11 -3.10
N ASN A 64 9.28 -14.04 -4.03
CA ASN A 64 10.63 -14.33 -4.51
C ASN A 64 11.19 -13.22 -5.41
N PHE A 65 10.33 -12.51 -6.14
CA PHE A 65 10.71 -11.42 -7.01
C PHE A 65 11.06 -10.15 -6.20
N HIS A 66 10.26 -9.83 -5.17
CA HIS A 66 10.43 -8.65 -4.32
C HIS A 66 11.08 -9.01 -2.98
N LYS A 67 12.39 -8.88 -2.89
CA LYS A 67 13.20 -9.30 -1.72
C LYS A 67 12.87 -8.60 -0.39
N ASN A 68 12.29 -7.41 -0.46
CA ASN A 68 11.93 -6.61 0.73
C ASN A 68 10.48 -6.86 1.20
N VAL A 69 9.73 -7.69 0.49
CA VAL A 69 8.35 -8.03 0.83
C VAL A 69 8.31 -9.23 1.78
N LYS A 70 7.50 -9.13 2.81
CA LYS A 70 7.30 -10.17 3.84
C LYS A 70 6.00 -10.95 3.68
N GLY A 71 4.98 -10.32 3.10
CA GLY A 71 3.67 -10.93 2.90
C GLY A 71 3.03 -10.49 1.60
N VAL A 72 2.37 -11.43 0.91
CA VAL A 72 1.58 -11.16 -0.29
C VAL A 72 0.12 -11.47 0.02
N TYR A 73 -0.76 -10.50 -0.20
CA TYR A 73 -2.18 -10.58 0.12
C TYR A 73 -3.03 -10.46 -1.14
N GLU A 74 -3.96 -11.39 -1.30
CA GLU A 74 -5.04 -11.31 -2.28
C GLU A 74 -6.16 -10.41 -1.74
N ILE A 75 -6.60 -9.45 -2.55
CA ILE A 75 -7.78 -8.65 -2.29
C ILE A 75 -9.00 -9.46 -2.72
N LEU A 76 -9.84 -9.88 -1.74
CA LEU A 76 -10.96 -10.79 -1.98
C LEU A 76 -12.23 -10.10 -2.50
N GLY A 77 -12.33 -8.79 -2.34
CA GLY A 77 -13.54 -8.08 -2.70
C GLY A 77 -13.36 -6.56 -2.68
N GLU A 78 -14.47 -5.86 -2.69
CA GLU A 78 -14.49 -4.43 -2.54
C GLU A 78 -14.39 -4.00 -1.08
N THR A 79 -13.98 -2.77 -0.86
CA THR A 79 -13.98 -2.14 0.46
C THR A 79 -15.40 -2.02 0.98
N TYR A 80 -15.66 -2.45 2.20
CA TYR A 80 -17.00 -2.49 2.79
C TYR A 80 -17.06 -1.81 4.17
N GLY A 81 -18.28 -1.56 4.60
CA GLY A 81 -18.60 -0.94 5.90
C GLY A 81 -18.22 0.54 5.98
N VAL A 82 -18.63 1.18 7.05
CA VAL A 82 -18.35 2.59 7.34
C VAL A 82 -16.86 2.83 7.60
N GLU A 83 -16.15 1.84 8.11
CA GLU A 83 -14.72 1.87 8.39
C GLU A 83 -13.86 1.65 7.13
N ARG A 84 -14.47 1.37 5.97
CA ARG A 84 -13.78 1.19 4.69
C ARG A 84 -12.68 0.11 4.75
N VAL A 85 -13.03 -1.07 5.26
CA VAL A 85 -12.10 -2.20 5.35
C VAL A 85 -12.08 -3.01 4.06
N THR A 86 -10.90 -3.38 3.60
CA THR A 86 -10.71 -4.23 2.43
C THR A 86 -10.41 -5.67 2.88
N PRO A 87 -11.20 -6.68 2.47
CA PRO A 87 -10.94 -8.06 2.86
C PRO A 87 -9.67 -8.57 2.18
N LEU A 88 -8.73 -9.03 2.96
CA LEU A 88 -7.42 -9.53 2.52
C LEU A 88 -7.23 -10.99 2.94
N LYS A 89 -6.58 -11.77 2.07
CA LYS A 89 -6.15 -13.14 2.35
C LYS A 89 -4.66 -13.26 2.11
N LEU A 90 -3.91 -13.69 3.12
CA LEU A 90 -2.49 -14.02 2.94
C LEU A 90 -2.36 -15.21 1.99
N ILE A 91 -1.57 -15.07 0.92
CA ILE A 91 -1.35 -16.11 -0.09
C ILE A 91 0.12 -16.55 -0.19
N ALA A 92 1.05 -15.76 0.38
CA ALA A 92 2.47 -16.15 0.50
C ALA A 92 3.17 -15.32 1.57
N GLY A 93 4.25 -15.85 2.14
CA GLY A 93 5.02 -15.20 3.20
C GLY A 93 4.39 -15.40 4.58
N HIS A 94 4.45 -14.38 5.42
CA HIS A 94 3.89 -14.41 6.76
C HIS A 94 3.02 -13.17 7.02
N GLU A 95 2.18 -13.25 8.04
CA GLU A 95 1.32 -12.13 8.45
C GLU A 95 2.15 -10.91 8.86
N VAL A 96 1.71 -9.75 8.35
CA VAL A 96 2.25 -8.44 8.70
C VAL A 96 1.11 -7.61 9.27
N GLU A 97 1.13 -7.37 10.58
CA GLU A 97 0.08 -6.59 11.23
C GLU A 97 0.17 -5.11 10.84
N LYS A 98 1.39 -4.59 10.74
CA LYS A 98 1.65 -3.18 10.52
C LYS A 98 2.87 -3.00 9.63
N THR A 99 2.76 -2.08 8.65
CA THR A 99 3.87 -1.73 7.76
C THR A 99 3.99 -0.21 7.62
N ILE A 100 5.09 0.26 7.02
CA ILE A 100 5.31 1.68 6.72
C ILE A 100 5.33 1.83 5.20
N TYR A 101 4.38 2.60 4.69
CA TYR A 101 4.30 3.02 3.31
C TYR A 101 4.89 4.43 3.14
N VAL A 102 5.50 4.73 2.01
CA VAL A 102 6.15 6.03 1.76
C VAL A 102 5.59 6.65 0.48
N GLU A 103 5.08 7.88 0.59
CA GLU A 103 4.69 8.73 -0.54
C GLU A 103 5.45 10.06 -0.47
N HIS A 104 6.13 10.46 -1.55
CA HIS A 104 6.83 11.74 -1.64
C HIS A 104 7.70 12.09 -0.40
N GLY A 105 8.30 11.06 0.23
CA GLY A 105 9.11 11.20 1.43
C GLY A 105 8.35 11.22 2.76
N ILE A 106 7.01 11.20 2.72
CA ILE A 106 6.14 11.12 3.90
C ILE A 106 5.89 9.65 4.23
N LYS A 107 6.04 9.28 5.50
CA LYS A 107 5.87 7.93 6.00
C LYS A 107 4.47 7.73 6.58
N PHE A 108 3.77 6.74 6.11
CA PHE A 108 2.44 6.36 6.56
C PHE A 108 2.50 5.00 7.26
N VAL A 109 2.03 4.95 8.48
CA VAL A 109 1.79 3.68 9.17
C VAL A 109 0.49 3.08 8.64
N VAL A 110 0.51 1.81 8.27
CA VAL A 110 -0.64 1.09 7.73
C VAL A 110 -0.90 -0.14 8.60
N TYR A 111 -2.10 -0.29 9.14
CA TYR A 111 -2.56 -1.52 9.77
C TYR A 111 -3.21 -2.40 8.70
N VAL A 112 -2.54 -3.50 8.37
CA VAL A 112 -2.90 -4.38 7.25
C VAL A 112 -4.27 -5.02 7.49
N GLY A 113 -5.18 -4.86 6.51
CA GLY A 113 -6.56 -5.37 6.61
C GLY A 113 -7.48 -4.62 7.57
N LYS A 114 -6.99 -3.54 8.24
CA LYS A 114 -7.77 -2.72 9.17
C LYS A 114 -7.88 -1.26 8.75
N THR A 115 -7.01 -0.80 7.85
CA THR A 115 -7.01 0.54 7.30
C THR A 115 -7.11 0.50 5.79
N TYR A 116 -7.82 1.47 5.22
CA TYR A 116 -7.84 1.66 3.77
C TYR A 116 -6.54 2.33 3.32
N ILE A 117 -6.00 1.85 2.20
CA ILE A 117 -4.90 2.49 1.49
C ILE A 117 -5.09 2.32 -0.01
N ASN A 118 -4.81 3.39 -0.76
CA ASN A 118 -4.81 3.39 -2.21
C ASN A 118 -3.58 4.17 -2.72
N PRO A 119 -2.49 3.49 -3.08
CA PRO A 119 -1.27 4.14 -3.55
C PRO A 119 -1.46 5.00 -4.81
N SER A 120 -2.48 4.74 -5.62
CA SER A 120 -2.75 5.54 -6.82
C SER A 120 -3.18 6.99 -6.52
N LEU A 121 -3.61 7.28 -5.27
CA LEU A 121 -3.97 8.62 -4.83
C LEU A 121 -2.77 9.51 -4.47
N CYS A 122 -1.54 8.99 -4.49
CA CYS A 122 -0.34 9.73 -4.05
C CYS A 122 -0.15 11.07 -4.77
N PHE A 123 -0.45 11.12 -6.07
CA PHE A 123 -0.36 12.37 -6.86
C PHE A 123 -1.46 13.37 -6.47
N GLU A 124 -2.66 12.87 -6.14
CA GLU A 124 -3.77 13.72 -5.70
C GLU A 124 -3.53 14.28 -4.30
N HIS A 125 -2.98 13.48 -3.39
CA HIS A 125 -2.53 13.97 -2.08
C HIS A 125 -1.55 15.13 -2.23
N ALA A 126 -0.54 14.97 -3.10
CA ALA A 126 0.45 16.02 -3.35
C ALA A 126 -0.12 17.23 -4.10
N ARG A 127 -1.12 17.03 -4.96
CA ARG A 127 -1.80 18.12 -5.68
C ARG A 127 -2.57 19.01 -4.71
N ILE A 128 -3.43 18.43 -3.88
CA ILE A 128 -4.22 19.18 -2.89
C ILE A 128 -3.32 19.92 -1.89
N ALA A 129 -2.20 19.31 -1.49
CA ALA A 129 -1.25 19.99 -0.59
C ALA A 129 -0.63 21.27 -1.18
N LYS A 130 -0.69 21.48 -2.49
CA LYS A 130 -0.24 22.73 -3.14
C LYS A 130 -1.31 23.82 -3.13
N GLU A 131 -2.58 23.45 -3.03
CA GLU A 131 -3.72 24.39 -3.04
C GLU A 131 -3.89 25.14 -1.71
N VAL A 132 -3.38 24.58 -0.60
CA VAL A 132 -3.48 25.22 0.73
C VAL A 132 -2.35 26.21 0.95
N TYR A 133 -2.63 27.25 1.77
CA TYR A 133 -1.70 28.32 2.12
C TYR A 133 -1.26 28.22 3.58
N ASP A 134 -0.08 28.79 3.89
CA ASP A 134 0.40 28.87 5.27
C ASP A 134 -0.56 29.67 6.13
N GLY A 135 -0.90 29.15 7.30
CA GLY A 135 -1.82 29.76 8.25
C GLY A 135 -3.28 29.29 8.12
N GLU A 136 -3.62 28.52 7.11
CA GLU A 136 -4.97 27.99 6.97
C GLU A 136 -5.30 26.94 8.03
N LYS A 137 -6.61 26.88 8.37
CA LYS A 137 -7.24 25.79 9.12
C LYS A 137 -8.04 24.94 8.17
N VAL A 138 -7.74 23.66 8.14
CA VAL A 138 -8.35 22.70 7.23
C VAL A 138 -9.08 21.62 8.01
N LEU A 139 -10.27 21.26 7.57
CA LEU A 139 -11.00 20.09 8.06
C LEU A 139 -10.92 18.96 7.03
N ASP A 140 -10.28 17.86 7.42
CA ASP A 140 -10.26 16.62 6.65
C ASP A 140 -11.28 15.64 7.28
N MET A 141 -12.46 15.59 6.68
CA MET A 141 -13.63 14.90 7.24
C MET A 141 -13.54 13.37 7.19
N PHE A 142 -12.69 12.81 6.33
CA PHE A 142 -12.54 11.38 6.09
C PHE A 142 -11.07 11.06 5.86
N CYS A 143 -10.26 11.34 6.89
CA CYS A 143 -8.81 11.41 6.72
C CYS A 143 -8.13 10.05 6.45
N GLY A 144 -8.78 8.93 6.78
CA GLY A 144 -8.14 7.63 6.72
C GLY A 144 -6.83 7.61 7.52
N ILE A 145 -5.78 7.10 6.92
CA ILE A 145 -4.43 7.11 7.51
C ILE A 145 -3.72 8.48 7.39
N GLY A 146 -4.43 9.51 6.88
CA GLY A 146 -3.93 10.88 6.77
C GLY A 146 -3.29 11.23 5.44
N GLY A 147 -3.73 10.64 4.34
CA GLY A 147 -3.16 10.90 3.01
C GLY A 147 -3.10 12.40 2.69
N PHE A 148 -4.22 13.10 2.72
CA PHE A 148 -4.28 14.55 2.51
C PHE A 148 -3.69 15.34 3.69
N SER A 149 -4.09 14.98 4.92
CA SER A 149 -3.69 15.70 6.13
C SER A 149 -2.17 15.78 6.30
N LEU A 150 -1.46 14.66 6.13
CA LEU A 150 0.00 14.62 6.28
C LEU A 150 0.70 15.37 5.15
N HIS A 151 0.21 15.28 3.90
CA HIS A 151 0.80 16.02 2.78
C HIS A 151 0.66 17.53 2.99
N MET A 152 -0.52 18.02 3.36
CA MET A 152 -0.73 19.45 3.64
C MET A 152 0.21 19.93 4.75
N ALA A 153 0.26 19.23 5.89
CA ALA A 153 1.10 19.62 7.02
C ALA A 153 2.61 19.42 6.77
N TYR A 154 2.99 18.51 5.88
CA TYR A 154 4.40 18.32 5.50
C TYR A 154 4.93 19.50 4.69
N TYR A 155 4.15 20.00 3.75
CA TYR A 155 4.58 21.08 2.86
C TYR A 155 4.27 22.49 3.40
N LYS A 156 3.24 22.68 4.22
CA LYS A 156 2.70 23.96 4.64
C LYS A 156 2.56 24.10 6.16
N LYS A 157 2.59 25.35 6.65
CA LYS A 157 2.32 25.68 8.05
C LYS A 157 0.82 25.80 8.29
N VAL A 158 0.07 24.70 8.15
CA VAL A 158 -1.38 24.62 8.33
C VAL A 158 -1.76 23.95 9.64
N GLU A 159 -2.99 24.15 10.09
CA GLU A 159 -3.63 23.37 11.15
C GLU A 159 -4.71 22.50 10.52
N VAL A 160 -4.51 21.15 10.53
CA VAL A 160 -5.46 20.20 9.96
C VAL A 160 -6.17 19.46 11.06
N TYR A 161 -7.49 19.58 11.11
CA TYR A 161 -8.38 18.77 11.95
C TYR A 161 -8.78 17.55 11.11
N ALA A 162 -8.23 16.38 11.46
CA ALA A 162 -8.32 15.16 10.65
C ALA A 162 -9.22 14.14 11.34
N THR A 163 -10.40 13.91 10.79
CA THR A 163 -11.45 13.07 11.38
C THR A 163 -11.59 11.78 10.60
N ASP A 164 -11.77 10.69 11.32
CA ASP A 164 -12.20 9.40 10.74
C ASP A 164 -12.98 8.59 11.77
N ILE A 165 -13.93 7.78 11.30
CA ILE A 165 -14.72 6.88 12.15
C ILE A 165 -13.96 5.60 12.49
N ASN A 166 -12.98 5.21 11.67
CA ASN A 166 -12.19 4.02 11.87
C ASN A 166 -11.08 4.27 12.91
N PRO A 167 -11.12 3.59 14.09
CA PRO A 167 -10.12 3.78 15.13
C PRO A 167 -8.71 3.39 14.68
N TYR A 168 -8.57 2.39 13.80
CA TYR A 168 -7.27 1.99 13.26
C TYR A 168 -6.70 3.04 12.32
N ALA A 169 -7.53 3.77 11.57
CA ALA A 169 -7.10 4.89 10.74
C ALA A 169 -6.51 6.01 11.60
N ILE A 170 -7.20 6.39 12.68
CA ILE A 170 -6.71 7.41 13.62
C ILE A 170 -5.44 6.94 14.34
N MET A 171 -5.36 5.67 14.77
CA MET A 171 -4.14 5.11 15.34
C MET A 171 -2.97 5.13 14.36
N ALA A 172 -3.23 4.85 13.09
CA ALA A 172 -2.24 4.91 12.01
C ALA A 172 -1.74 6.35 11.80
N LEU A 173 -2.66 7.31 11.75
CA LEU A 173 -2.33 8.74 11.63
C LEU A 173 -1.49 9.21 12.82
N ILE A 174 -1.89 8.93 14.06
CA ILE A 174 -1.12 9.28 15.27
C ILE A 174 0.28 8.67 15.21
N SER A 175 0.40 7.42 14.76
CA SER A 175 1.70 6.77 14.63
C SER A 175 2.55 7.41 13.53
N SER A 176 1.93 7.82 12.43
CA SER A 176 2.58 8.51 11.31
C SER A 176 3.08 9.90 11.71
N LEU A 177 2.34 10.63 12.55
CA LEU A 177 2.76 11.92 13.08
C LEU A 177 4.08 11.82 13.87
N LYS A 178 4.28 10.73 14.60
CA LYS A 178 5.49 10.52 15.42
C LYS A 178 6.76 10.27 14.60
N ILE A 179 6.62 9.81 13.36
CA ILE A 179 7.75 9.40 12.50
C ILE A 179 8.01 10.35 11.33
N ASN A 180 7.24 11.45 11.25
CA ASN A 180 7.41 12.50 10.24
C ASN A 180 7.79 13.83 10.89
N LYS A 181 8.56 14.65 10.15
CA LYS A 181 8.83 16.04 10.51
C LYS A 181 7.92 16.93 9.67
N LEU A 182 6.89 17.51 10.28
CA LEU A 182 5.89 18.33 9.62
C LEU A 182 6.17 19.83 9.87
N LYS A 183 5.80 20.67 8.91
CA LYS A 183 5.79 22.15 9.07
C LYS A 183 4.54 22.62 9.80
N GLY A 184 3.39 22.02 9.47
CA GLY A 184 2.10 22.28 10.07
C GLY A 184 1.79 21.33 11.23
N LYS A 185 0.54 21.41 11.70
CA LYS A 185 0.01 20.58 12.77
C LYS A 185 -1.18 19.78 12.26
N VAL A 186 -1.29 18.53 12.72
CA VAL A 186 -2.47 17.68 12.45
C VAL A 186 -3.04 17.26 13.79
N TYR A 187 -4.34 17.42 13.93
CA TYR A 187 -5.12 17.07 15.12
C TYR A 187 -6.06 15.91 14.78
N PRO A 188 -5.65 14.65 15.05
CA PRO A 188 -6.50 13.48 14.78
C PRO A 188 -7.71 13.45 15.70
N VAL A 189 -8.88 13.21 15.13
CA VAL A 189 -10.16 13.13 15.87
C VAL A 189 -10.87 11.84 15.47
N LEU A 190 -11.09 10.96 16.44
CA LEU A 190 -11.92 9.76 16.22
C LEU A 190 -13.39 10.13 16.35
N GLY A 191 -14.17 9.98 15.31
CA GLY A 191 -15.60 10.26 15.36
C GLY A 191 -16.24 10.34 13.98
N ASP A 192 -17.56 10.48 14.03
CA ASP A 192 -18.36 10.77 12.85
C ASP A 192 -18.26 12.25 12.53
N SER A 193 -17.75 12.57 11.34
CA SER A 193 -17.55 13.95 10.89
C SER A 193 -18.85 14.76 10.80
N SER A 194 -20.00 14.13 10.65
CA SER A 194 -21.31 14.82 10.65
C SER A 194 -21.69 15.41 12.00
N LEU A 195 -21.02 15.00 13.08
CA LEU A 195 -21.23 15.46 14.47
C LEU A 195 -20.19 16.47 14.92
N ILE A 196 -19.24 16.83 14.08
CA ILE A 196 -18.16 17.77 14.39
C ILE A 196 -18.51 19.13 13.77
N TYR A 197 -18.90 20.06 14.63
CA TYR A 197 -19.21 21.45 14.26
C TYR A 197 -18.23 22.41 14.93
#